data_ddcabd7ac4659533cdb19ccd7a574345
#
_entry.id   ddcabd7ac4659533cdb19ccd7a574345
#
_cell.length_a   1.000
_cell.length_b   1.000
_cell.length_c   1.000
_cell.angle_alpha   90.00
_cell.angle_beta   90.00
_cell.angle_gamma   90.00
#
_symmetry.space_group_name_H-M   'P 1'
#
loop_
_entity.id
_entity.type
_entity.pdbx_description
1 polymer ?
#
loop_
_entity_poly.entity_id
_entity_poly.type
_entity_poly.pdbx_seq_one_letter_code
_entity_poly.pdbx_strand_id
1 'polypeptide(L)'
;AIDAIDEVHVVTNHKFGEVFRSWAGSAAENWPQVKFKVWDDGTLSNETRLGALGDIQYVIDHAKLDDDVLITASDTFCTFDWKKFYIDFQSHGRDLLLAHEEKTLEECKRFAVALLDDEGRVMDLAEKPEHPKSKTAVYAAYIYRRDTLPLLKDYLAEGNSADAPGHFPAWLYQRRDVRAFVFEGECVDIGTLDTYNEVCVRYNKKPH
;
A
#
# COMPACT_ATOMS: atom_id res chain seq x y z
N ALA A 1 12.23 -11.41 -3.14
CA ALA A 1 11.00 -11.18 -3.91
C ALA A 1 9.93 -12.16 -3.47
N ILE A 2 8.66 -11.85 -3.71
CA ILE A 2 7.52 -12.74 -3.52
C ILE A 2 7.32 -13.48 -4.85
N ASP A 3 7.57 -14.78 -4.85
CA ASP A 3 7.56 -15.59 -6.08
C ASP A 3 6.14 -15.83 -6.64
N ALA A 4 5.10 -15.52 -5.84
CA ALA A 4 3.70 -15.64 -6.23
C ALA A 4 3.17 -14.43 -7.03
N ILE A 5 3.96 -13.35 -7.19
CA ILE A 5 3.57 -12.20 -8.00
C ILE A 5 3.84 -12.50 -9.47
N ASP A 6 2.80 -12.56 -10.28
CA ASP A 6 2.86 -12.77 -11.72
C ASP A 6 2.48 -11.54 -12.56
N GLU A 7 1.74 -10.61 -11.97
CA GLU A 7 1.39 -9.33 -12.59
C GLU A 7 1.69 -8.14 -11.65
N VAL A 8 2.19 -7.05 -12.22
CA VAL A 8 2.37 -5.76 -11.55
C VAL A 8 1.61 -4.69 -12.31
N HIS A 9 0.67 -4.06 -11.62
CA HIS A 9 -0.12 -2.96 -12.13
C HIS A 9 0.35 -1.65 -11.52
N VAL A 10 0.75 -0.69 -12.35
CA VAL A 10 1.10 0.66 -11.94
C VAL A 10 0.01 1.61 -12.43
N VAL A 11 -0.65 2.30 -11.52
CA VAL A 11 -1.58 3.39 -11.88
C VAL A 11 -0.90 4.73 -11.69
N THR A 12 -1.13 5.63 -12.63
CA THR A 12 -0.52 6.95 -12.63
C THR A 12 -1.40 7.95 -13.38
N ASN A 13 -1.22 9.23 -13.11
CA ASN A 13 -1.86 10.29 -13.88
C ASN A 13 -1.29 10.39 -15.29
N HIS A 14 -2.01 11.09 -16.17
CA HIS A 14 -1.65 11.24 -17.58
C HIS A 14 -0.23 11.81 -17.79
N LYS A 15 0.19 12.75 -16.93
CA LYS A 15 1.49 13.42 -17.03
C LYS A 15 2.66 12.45 -17.00
N PHE A 16 2.58 11.38 -16.20
CA PHE A 16 3.67 10.44 -15.96
C PHE A 16 3.50 9.10 -16.69
N GLY A 17 2.42 8.91 -17.43
CA GLY A 17 2.11 7.65 -18.10
C GLY A 17 3.26 7.11 -18.97
N GLU A 18 3.88 7.96 -19.81
CA GLU A 18 5.00 7.55 -20.66
C GLU A 18 6.26 7.17 -19.86
N VAL A 19 6.55 7.88 -18.78
CA VAL A 19 7.70 7.60 -17.90
C VAL A 19 7.54 6.22 -17.28
N PHE A 20 6.34 5.91 -16.75
CA PHE A 20 6.08 4.60 -16.16
C PHE A 20 5.99 3.47 -17.20
N ARG A 21 5.52 3.73 -18.41
CA ARG A 21 5.59 2.74 -19.51
C ARG A 21 7.03 2.39 -19.88
N SER A 22 7.90 3.39 -19.97
CA SER A 22 9.34 3.16 -20.22
C SER A 22 9.99 2.36 -19.09
N TRP A 23 9.69 2.72 -17.83
CA TRP A 23 10.15 1.96 -16.66
C TRP A 23 9.64 0.52 -16.67
N ALA A 24 8.37 0.28 -16.96
CA ALA A 24 7.78 -1.06 -17.03
C ALA A 24 8.44 -1.94 -18.10
N GLY A 25 8.83 -1.35 -19.25
CA GLY A 25 9.62 -2.04 -20.26
C GLY A 25 10.97 -2.53 -19.72
N SER A 26 11.72 -1.65 -19.05
CA SER A 26 12.99 -2.02 -18.42
C SER A 26 12.82 -3.02 -17.26
N ALA A 27 11.74 -2.90 -16.50
CA ALA A 27 11.45 -3.84 -15.44
C ALA A 27 11.15 -5.25 -15.99
N ALA A 28 10.40 -5.36 -17.08
CA ALA A 28 10.08 -6.63 -17.73
C ALA A 28 11.33 -7.37 -18.26
N GLU A 29 12.38 -6.65 -18.64
CA GLU A 29 13.66 -7.27 -19.02
C GLU A 29 14.35 -7.95 -17.82
N ASN A 30 14.23 -7.35 -16.62
CA ASN A 30 14.84 -7.89 -15.39
C ASN A 30 13.99 -9.00 -14.74
N TRP A 31 12.67 -8.97 -14.94
CA TRP A 31 11.71 -9.94 -14.39
C TRP A 31 10.78 -10.49 -15.49
N PRO A 32 11.31 -11.29 -16.43
CA PRO A 32 10.56 -11.77 -17.61
C PRO A 32 9.36 -12.67 -17.26
N GLN A 33 9.32 -13.20 -16.03
CA GLN A 33 8.20 -14.00 -15.52
C GLN A 33 7.03 -13.14 -15.00
N VAL A 34 7.24 -11.82 -14.83
CA VAL A 34 6.23 -10.90 -14.30
C VAL A 34 5.69 -10.02 -15.43
N LYS A 35 4.39 -9.90 -15.52
CA LYS A 35 3.73 -9.00 -16.47
C LYS A 35 3.59 -7.62 -15.84
N PHE A 36 4.10 -6.60 -16.50
CA PHE A 36 3.97 -5.20 -16.08
C PHE A 36 2.91 -4.50 -16.92
N LYS A 37 1.94 -3.84 -16.28
CA LYS A 37 0.89 -3.05 -16.90
C LYS A 37 0.85 -1.65 -16.30
N VAL A 38 0.79 -0.63 -17.13
CA VAL A 38 0.69 0.76 -16.70
C VAL A 38 -0.67 1.30 -17.09
N TRP A 39 -1.38 1.83 -16.11
CA TRP A 39 -2.71 2.40 -16.23
C TRP A 39 -2.62 3.90 -16.09
N ASP A 40 -3.04 4.61 -17.12
CA ASP A 40 -3.23 6.04 -17.12
C ASP A 40 -4.68 6.31 -16.70
N ASP A 41 -4.88 6.92 -15.53
CA ASP A 41 -6.20 7.22 -14.98
C ASP A 41 -6.89 8.40 -15.69
N GLY A 42 -6.20 9.05 -16.63
CA GLY A 42 -6.69 10.21 -17.37
C GLY A 42 -6.66 11.51 -16.59
N THR A 43 -6.17 11.52 -15.35
CA THR A 43 -6.08 12.71 -14.50
C THR A 43 -5.07 13.71 -15.07
N LEU A 44 -5.52 14.95 -15.30
CA LEU A 44 -4.70 16.03 -15.83
C LEU A 44 -4.32 17.09 -14.79
N SER A 45 -5.04 17.15 -13.67
CA SER A 45 -4.81 18.12 -12.61
C SER A 45 -5.19 17.56 -11.24
N ASN A 46 -4.76 18.24 -10.17
CA ASN A 46 -5.08 17.83 -8.80
C ASN A 46 -6.58 17.85 -8.49
N GLU A 47 -7.34 18.73 -9.15
CA GLU A 47 -8.77 18.88 -8.94
C GLU A 47 -9.57 17.69 -9.51
N THR A 48 -9.00 16.99 -10.49
CA THR A 48 -9.66 15.86 -11.17
C THR A 48 -9.13 14.50 -10.74
N ARG A 49 -8.20 14.47 -9.78
CA ARG A 49 -7.59 13.21 -9.29
C ARG A 49 -8.64 12.27 -8.69
N LEU A 50 -8.48 10.98 -8.94
CA LEU A 50 -9.37 9.95 -8.40
C LEU A 50 -9.11 9.72 -6.91
N GLY A 51 -7.90 10.04 -6.42
CA GLY A 51 -7.41 9.69 -5.10
C GLY A 51 -6.90 8.24 -5.05
N ALA A 52 -6.10 7.93 -4.03
CA ALA A 52 -5.42 6.63 -3.97
C ALA A 52 -6.39 5.42 -4.02
N LEU A 53 -7.52 5.49 -3.33
CA LEU A 53 -8.52 4.43 -3.37
C LEU A 53 -9.31 4.41 -4.69
N GLY A 54 -9.50 5.57 -5.31
CA GLY A 54 -10.08 5.68 -6.65
C GLY A 54 -9.18 5.05 -7.71
N ASP A 55 -7.89 5.26 -7.62
CA ASP A 55 -6.88 4.67 -8.50
C ASP A 55 -6.83 3.15 -8.36
N ILE A 56 -6.89 2.64 -7.14
CA ILE A 56 -6.98 1.19 -6.87
C ILE A 56 -8.25 0.62 -7.49
N GLN A 57 -9.41 1.26 -7.28
CA GLN A 57 -10.68 0.81 -7.84
C GLN A 57 -10.66 0.86 -9.38
N TYR A 58 -10.05 1.91 -9.95
CA TYR A 58 -9.88 2.03 -11.40
C TYR A 58 -9.13 0.81 -11.97
N VAL A 59 -8.03 0.40 -11.34
CA VAL A 59 -7.27 -0.78 -11.78
C VAL A 59 -8.08 -2.07 -11.60
N ILE A 60 -8.76 -2.25 -10.46
CA ILE A 60 -9.61 -3.43 -10.21
C ILE A 60 -10.63 -3.60 -11.33
N ASP A 61 -11.34 -2.53 -11.69
CA ASP A 61 -12.41 -2.58 -12.70
C ASP A 61 -11.86 -2.81 -14.12
N HIS A 62 -10.77 -2.12 -14.51
CA HIS A 62 -10.25 -2.19 -15.87
C HIS A 62 -9.39 -3.42 -16.14
N ALA A 63 -8.63 -3.88 -15.17
CA ALA A 63 -7.87 -5.12 -15.25
C ALA A 63 -8.76 -6.35 -14.98
N LYS A 64 -9.97 -6.16 -14.45
CA LYS A 64 -10.89 -7.22 -14.00
C LYS A 64 -10.20 -8.16 -13.02
N LEU A 65 -9.57 -7.55 -12.00
CA LEU A 65 -8.83 -8.29 -10.98
C LEU A 65 -9.78 -9.20 -10.20
N ASP A 66 -9.41 -10.46 -10.13
CA ASP A 66 -10.19 -11.52 -9.46
C ASP A 66 -9.23 -12.46 -8.71
N ASP A 67 -8.27 -11.89 -7.97
CA ASP A 67 -7.27 -12.59 -7.17
C ASP A 67 -6.94 -11.80 -5.91
N ASP A 68 -6.15 -12.38 -5.00
CA ASP A 68 -5.56 -11.65 -3.88
C ASP A 68 -4.58 -10.58 -4.40
N VAL A 69 -4.58 -9.39 -3.81
CA VAL A 69 -3.82 -8.26 -4.34
C VAL A 69 -2.92 -7.67 -3.26
N LEU A 70 -1.63 -7.58 -3.55
CA LEU A 70 -0.70 -6.75 -2.79
C LEU A 70 -0.72 -5.32 -3.36
N ILE A 71 -1.09 -4.36 -2.52
CA ILE A 71 -1.11 -2.93 -2.85
C ILE A 71 0.01 -2.24 -2.08
N THR A 72 0.77 -1.39 -2.75
CA THR A 72 1.81 -0.58 -2.10
C THR A 72 1.93 0.79 -2.76
N ALA A 73 2.19 1.82 -1.95
CA ALA A 73 2.63 3.10 -2.44
C ALA A 73 4.04 2.99 -3.03
N SER A 74 4.31 3.72 -4.12
CA SER A 74 5.60 3.67 -4.84
C SER A 74 6.65 4.62 -4.28
N ASP A 75 6.28 5.48 -3.36
CA ASP A 75 7.12 6.50 -2.71
C ASP A 75 7.57 6.12 -1.30
N THR A 76 7.32 4.89 -0.89
CA THR A 76 7.72 4.39 0.43
C THR A 76 8.84 3.35 0.28
N PHE A 77 9.99 3.64 0.85
CA PHE A 77 11.12 2.70 0.92
C PHE A 77 11.12 1.97 2.26
N CYS A 78 11.05 0.65 2.24
CA CYS A 78 11.06 -0.19 3.44
C CYS A 78 12.17 -1.24 3.38
N THR A 79 12.80 -1.52 4.53
CA THR A 79 13.90 -2.49 4.65
C THR A 79 13.46 -3.86 5.13
N PHE A 80 12.18 -4.08 5.37
CA PHE A 80 11.67 -5.37 5.84
C PHE A 80 11.63 -6.44 4.73
N ASP A 81 11.50 -7.69 5.15
CA ASP A 81 11.39 -8.82 4.22
C ASP A 81 9.95 -9.04 3.76
N TRP A 82 9.66 -8.65 2.52
CA TRP A 82 8.36 -8.84 1.87
C TRP A 82 7.88 -10.30 1.83
N LYS A 83 8.80 -11.28 1.85
CA LYS A 83 8.42 -12.70 1.92
C LYS A 83 7.76 -13.03 3.25
N LYS A 84 8.25 -12.46 4.36
CA LYS A 84 7.63 -12.66 5.68
C LYS A 84 6.22 -12.09 5.73
N PHE A 85 6.00 -10.92 5.14
CA PHE A 85 4.67 -10.31 5.03
C PHE A 85 3.70 -11.21 4.25
N TYR A 86 4.15 -11.76 3.12
CA TYR A 86 3.33 -12.68 2.33
C TYR A 86 3.09 -14.03 3.04
N ILE A 87 4.09 -14.59 3.72
CA ILE A 87 3.95 -15.84 4.50
C ILE A 87 2.92 -15.65 5.63
N ASP A 88 2.95 -14.49 6.30
CA ASP A 88 1.97 -14.16 7.35
C ASP A 88 0.56 -14.11 6.78
N PHE A 89 0.36 -13.44 5.63
CA PHE A 89 -0.91 -13.45 4.92
C PHE A 89 -1.40 -14.87 4.61
N GLN A 90 -0.52 -15.72 4.06
CA GLN A 90 -0.87 -17.11 3.74
C GLN A 90 -1.25 -17.92 4.97
N SER A 91 -0.58 -17.69 6.11
CA SER A 91 -0.81 -18.46 7.34
C SER A 91 -2.18 -18.19 7.96
N HIS A 92 -2.68 -16.97 7.84
CA HIS A 92 -3.95 -16.55 8.43
C HIS A 92 -5.10 -16.49 7.42
N GLY A 93 -4.81 -16.27 6.15
CA GLY A 93 -5.81 -16.12 5.10
C GLY A 93 -6.78 -14.97 5.39
N ARG A 94 -6.27 -13.83 5.90
CA ARG A 94 -7.02 -12.62 6.23
C ARG A 94 -6.39 -11.42 5.52
N ASP A 95 -7.19 -10.36 5.35
CA ASP A 95 -6.66 -9.08 4.89
C ASP A 95 -5.55 -8.62 5.84
N LEU A 96 -4.41 -8.20 5.29
CA LEU A 96 -3.20 -7.92 6.05
C LEU A 96 -2.69 -6.51 5.76
N LEU A 97 -2.42 -5.77 6.81
CA LEU A 97 -1.85 -4.43 6.78
C LEU A 97 -0.38 -4.48 7.20
N LEU A 98 0.46 -3.67 6.56
CA LEU A 98 1.83 -3.48 7.01
C LEU A 98 1.83 -2.44 8.13
N ALA A 99 2.43 -2.76 9.28
CA ALA A 99 2.52 -1.85 10.41
C ALA A 99 3.93 -1.82 11.01
N HIS A 100 4.25 -0.69 11.62
CA HIS A 100 5.51 -0.49 12.33
C HIS A 100 5.23 0.22 13.67
N GLU A 101 6.02 -0.09 14.68
CA GLU A 101 5.89 0.57 15.97
C GLU A 101 6.76 1.82 16.00
N GLU A 102 6.12 3.00 15.99
CA GLU A 102 6.78 4.29 16.06
C GLU A 102 7.33 4.59 17.47
N LYS A 103 8.33 5.44 17.53
CA LYS A 103 8.97 5.80 18.82
C LYS A 103 8.01 6.59 19.71
N THR A 104 7.21 7.46 19.12
CA THR A 104 6.32 8.37 19.83
C THR A 104 4.91 8.41 19.23
N LEU A 105 3.91 8.74 20.05
CA LEU A 105 2.54 8.98 19.57
C LEU A 105 2.46 10.19 18.63
N GLU A 106 3.35 11.15 18.74
CA GLU A 106 3.36 12.33 17.88
C GLU A 106 3.74 11.97 16.44
N GLU A 107 4.71 11.05 16.28
CA GLU A 107 5.08 10.52 14.95
C GLU A 107 3.91 9.78 14.28
N CYS A 108 3.09 9.09 15.07
CA CYS A 108 1.93 8.35 14.58
C CYS A 108 0.85 9.23 13.94
N LYS A 109 0.74 10.51 14.28
CA LYS A 109 -0.30 11.41 13.73
C LYS A 109 -0.27 11.57 12.21
N ARG A 110 0.83 11.20 11.57
CA ARG A 110 1.00 11.28 10.11
C ARG A 110 0.49 10.06 9.37
N PHE A 111 0.18 8.97 10.10
CA PHE A 111 -0.18 7.67 9.58
C PHE A 111 -1.58 7.25 10.02
N ALA A 112 -2.11 6.21 9.39
CA ALA A 112 -3.18 5.45 10.02
C ALA A 112 -2.60 4.74 11.26
N VAL A 113 -3.38 4.65 12.34
CA VAL A 113 -2.94 4.08 13.62
C VAL A 113 -3.86 2.96 14.03
N ALA A 114 -3.29 1.77 14.24
CA ALA A 114 -4.01 0.58 14.65
C ALA A 114 -3.83 0.27 16.14
N LEU A 115 -4.88 -0.18 16.79
CA LEU A 115 -4.82 -0.90 18.06
C LEU A 115 -4.99 -2.39 17.75
N LEU A 116 -4.03 -3.20 18.18
CA LEU A 116 -4.02 -4.63 17.91
C LEU A 116 -4.27 -5.42 19.19
N ASP A 117 -4.85 -6.62 19.04
CA ASP A 117 -4.83 -7.64 20.11
C ASP A 117 -3.51 -8.44 20.10
N ASP A 118 -3.40 -9.39 21.04
CA ASP A 118 -2.18 -10.22 21.21
C ASP A 118 -1.90 -11.14 20.00
N GLU A 119 -2.90 -11.34 19.13
CA GLU A 119 -2.77 -12.13 17.90
C GLU A 119 -2.51 -11.28 16.65
N GLY A 120 -2.41 -9.95 16.80
CA GLY A 120 -2.19 -9.01 15.70
C GLY A 120 -3.44 -8.67 14.92
N ARG A 121 -4.65 -8.96 15.44
CA ARG A 121 -5.91 -8.55 14.86
C ARG A 121 -6.16 -7.07 15.13
N VAL A 122 -6.69 -6.36 14.14
CA VAL A 122 -7.05 -4.95 14.26
C VAL A 122 -8.33 -4.79 15.08
N MET A 123 -8.21 -4.17 16.25
CA MET A 123 -9.31 -3.88 17.18
C MET A 123 -9.83 -2.45 17.02
N ASP A 124 -8.98 -1.53 16.59
CA ASP A 124 -9.31 -0.15 16.25
C ASP A 124 -8.33 0.36 15.19
N LEU A 125 -8.81 1.20 14.28
CA LEU A 125 -7.98 1.80 13.23
C LEU A 125 -8.54 3.17 12.86
N ALA A 126 -7.69 4.18 12.90
CA ALA A 126 -8.04 5.55 12.55
C ALA A 126 -6.98 6.16 11.62
N GLU A 127 -7.42 6.78 10.53
CA GLU A 127 -6.55 7.52 9.62
C GLU A 127 -6.17 8.86 10.24
N LYS A 128 -4.87 9.12 10.40
CA LYS A 128 -4.27 10.36 10.92
C LYS A 128 -4.99 10.93 12.15
N PRO A 129 -5.12 10.15 13.23
CA PRO A 129 -5.86 10.61 14.41
C PRO A 129 -5.13 11.76 15.11
N GLU A 130 -5.87 12.74 15.59
CA GLU A 130 -5.32 13.82 16.43
C GLU A 130 -4.77 13.26 17.76
N HIS A 131 -5.42 12.22 18.29
CA HIS A 131 -5.04 11.53 19.53
C HIS A 131 -4.83 10.03 19.27
N PRO A 132 -3.62 9.62 18.81
CA PRO A 132 -3.31 8.21 18.56
C PRO A 132 -3.46 7.35 19.82
N LYS A 133 -4.14 6.20 19.71
CA LYS A 133 -4.38 5.27 20.83
C LYS A 133 -3.26 4.26 21.02
N SER A 134 -2.38 4.13 20.04
CA SER A 134 -1.23 3.22 20.07
C SER A 134 -0.06 3.84 19.30
N LYS A 135 1.09 3.18 19.34
CA LYS A 135 2.25 3.54 18.51
C LYS A 135 2.33 2.75 17.21
N THR A 136 1.37 1.92 16.93
CA THR A 136 1.35 1.05 15.75
C THR A 136 0.85 1.82 14.54
N ALA A 137 1.79 2.38 13.78
CA ALA A 137 1.52 3.10 12.53
C ALA A 137 1.33 2.10 11.38
N VAL A 138 0.30 2.30 10.57
CA VAL A 138 0.01 1.49 9.38
C VAL A 138 0.53 2.23 8.15
N TYR A 139 1.38 1.54 7.40
CA TYR A 139 1.95 2.03 6.16
C TYR A 139 1.12 1.62 4.96
N ALA A 140 1.24 2.36 3.86
CA ALA A 140 0.49 2.09 2.65
C ALA A 140 1.01 0.86 1.88
N ALA A 141 0.96 -0.29 2.56
CA ALA A 141 1.19 -1.61 2.00
C ALA A 141 0.18 -2.59 2.60
N TYR A 142 -0.64 -3.19 1.75
CA TYR A 142 -1.77 -4.02 2.13
C TYR A 142 -1.82 -5.27 1.28
N ILE A 143 -2.21 -6.41 1.86
CA ILE A 143 -2.64 -7.56 1.06
C ILE A 143 -4.13 -7.73 1.31
N TYR A 144 -4.93 -7.49 0.27
CA TYR A 144 -6.37 -7.73 0.31
C TYR A 144 -6.70 -9.03 -0.39
N ARG A 145 -7.58 -9.78 0.23
CA ARG A 145 -8.16 -10.98 -0.35
C ARG A 145 -9.02 -10.64 -1.56
N ARG A 146 -9.09 -11.56 -2.50
CA ARG A 146 -9.98 -11.50 -3.66
C ARG A 146 -11.41 -11.09 -3.29
N ASP A 147 -11.97 -11.68 -2.24
CA ASP A 147 -13.34 -11.42 -1.78
C ASP A 147 -13.49 -10.10 -1.02
N THR A 148 -12.41 -9.38 -0.77
CA THR A 148 -12.38 -8.02 -0.21
C THR A 148 -12.43 -6.95 -1.30
N LEU A 149 -11.95 -7.23 -2.52
CA LEU A 149 -11.90 -6.23 -3.59
C LEU A 149 -13.26 -5.59 -3.92
N PRO A 150 -14.39 -6.34 -3.98
CA PRO A 150 -15.70 -5.72 -4.20
C PRO A 150 -16.10 -4.72 -3.12
N LEU A 151 -15.63 -4.88 -1.88
CA LEU A 151 -15.95 -4.00 -0.76
C LEU A 151 -15.34 -2.60 -0.91
N LEU A 152 -14.27 -2.44 -1.70
CA LEU A 152 -13.74 -1.11 -2.02
C LEU A 152 -14.76 -0.30 -2.85
N LYS A 153 -15.45 -0.95 -3.77
CA LYS A 153 -16.52 -0.33 -4.54
C LYS A 153 -17.69 0.08 -3.65
N ASP A 154 -18.08 -0.77 -2.70
CA ASP A 154 -19.13 -0.45 -1.72
C ASP A 154 -18.72 0.74 -0.85
N TYR A 155 -17.46 0.74 -0.35
CA TYR A 155 -16.88 1.85 0.40
C TYR A 155 -17.00 3.20 -0.34
N LEU A 156 -16.61 3.22 -1.62
CA LEU A 156 -16.68 4.42 -2.45
C LEU A 156 -18.13 4.82 -2.77
N ALA A 157 -19.02 3.86 -2.99
CA ALA A 157 -20.43 4.09 -3.26
C ALA A 157 -21.19 4.68 -2.04
N GLU A 158 -20.73 4.42 -0.82
CA GLU A 158 -21.22 5.06 0.41
C GLU A 158 -20.81 6.54 0.51
N GLY A 159 -20.01 7.08 -0.42
CA GLY A 159 -19.54 8.46 -0.43
C GLY A 159 -18.34 8.72 0.48
N ASN A 160 -17.64 7.68 0.87
CA ASN A 160 -16.43 7.79 1.68
C ASN A 160 -15.25 8.38 0.89
N SER A 161 -14.26 8.94 1.58
CA SER A 161 -13.11 9.59 0.97
C SER A 161 -12.22 8.61 0.19
N ALA A 162 -11.92 8.94 -1.05
CA ALA A 162 -10.98 8.18 -1.90
C ALA A 162 -9.51 8.62 -1.74
N ASP A 163 -9.22 9.68 -0.99
CA ASP A 163 -7.94 10.38 -1.03
C ASP A 163 -6.80 9.59 -0.39
N ALA A 164 -6.94 9.17 0.87
CA ALA A 164 -5.89 8.47 1.59
C ALA A 164 -6.16 6.96 1.64
N PRO A 165 -5.14 6.12 1.36
CA PRO A 165 -5.31 4.67 1.29
C PRO A 165 -5.69 4.05 2.65
N GLY A 166 -5.34 4.67 3.78
CA GLY A 166 -5.68 4.21 5.13
C GLY A 166 -7.15 4.36 5.51
N HIS A 167 -7.94 5.10 4.75
CA HIS A 167 -9.38 5.21 5.01
C HIS A 167 -10.13 3.89 4.75
N PHE A 168 -9.74 3.14 3.73
CA PHE A 168 -10.42 1.87 3.43
C PHE A 168 -10.20 0.82 4.52
N PRO A 169 -8.99 0.50 4.99
CA PRO A 169 -8.82 -0.44 6.10
C PRO A 169 -9.48 0.04 7.41
N ALA A 170 -9.59 1.37 7.65
CA ALA A 170 -10.31 1.90 8.81
C ALA A 170 -11.84 1.67 8.73
N TRP A 171 -12.40 1.56 7.55
CA TRP A 171 -13.79 1.14 7.33
C TRP A 171 -13.92 -0.39 7.34
N LEU A 172 -12.93 -1.10 6.79
CA LEU A 172 -12.95 -2.55 6.55
C LEU A 172 -12.90 -3.36 7.85
N TYR A 173 -12.05 -2.96 8.83
CA TYR A 173 -11.86 -3.72 10.08
C TYR A 173 -13.15 -3.90 10.89
N GLN A 174 -14.12 -3.00 10.71
CA GLN A 174 -15.43 -3.09 11.36
C GLN A 174 -16.35 -4.14 10.71
N ARG A 175 -16.00 -4.63 9.54
CA ARG A 175 -16.82 -5.52 8.69
C ARG A 175 -16.16 -6.86 8.45
N ARG A 176 -14.84 -6.90 8.56
CA ARG A 176 -14.01 -8.09 8.33
C ARG A 176 -12.93 -8.24 9.39
N ASP A 177 -12.44 -9.45 9.49
CA ASP A 177 -11.26 -9.76 10.29
C ASP A 177 -10.01 -9.32 9.53
N VAL A 178 -9.42 -8.20 9.96
CA VAL A 178 -8.21 -7.61 9.39
C VAL A 178 -7.08 -7.75 10.38
N ARG A 179 -5.89 -8.10 9.91
CA ARG A 179 -4.70 -8.25 10.73
C ARG A 179 -3.63 -7.25 10.33
N ALA A 180 -2.66 -7.03 11.21
CA ALA A 180 -1.49 -6.24 10.93
C ALA A 180 -0.22 -7.06 11.16
N PHE A 181 0.68 -7.03 10.18
CA PHE A 181 2.04 -7.53 10.29
C PHE A 181 2.93 -6.39 10.78
N VAL A 182 3.35 -6.47 12.04
CA VAL A 182 4.27 -5.49 12.63
C VAL A 182 5.70 -5.90 12.29
N PHE A 183 6.38 -5.10 11.47
CA PHE A 183 7.73 -5.41 11.03
C PHE A 183 8.79 -4.68 11.85
N GLU A 184 9.98 -5.27 11.88
CA GLU A 184 11.21 -4.63 12.36
C GLU A 184 12.01 -4.09 11.18
N GLY A 185 12.48 -2.84 11.26
CA GLY A 185 13.24 -2.21 10.20
C GLY A 185 12.92 -0.72 10.05
N GLU A 186 13.24 -0.17 8.91
CA GLU A 186 12.96 1.22 8.56
C GLU A 186 11.93 1.30 7.42
N CYS A 187 11.01 2.23 7.52
CA CYS A 187 10.20 2.74 6.42
C CYS A 187 10.44 4.23 6.27
N VAL A 188 10.71 4.67 5.07
CA VAL A 188 10.97 6.07 4.74
C VAL A 188 10.02 6.51 3.63
N ASP A 189 9.23 7.53 3.91
CA ASP A 189 8.42 8.22 2.92
C ASP A 189 9.32 9.13 2.07
N ILE A 190 9.38 8.87 0.76
CA ILE A 190 10.20 9.62 -0.20
C ILE A 190 9.33 10.71 -0.85
N GLY A 191 8.81 11.60 -0.02
CA GLY A 191 7.95 12.71 -0.48
C GLY A 191 8.72 13.93 -1.03
N THR A 192 10.05 13.97 -0.89
CA THR A 192 10.88 15.11 -1.32
C THR A 192 12.18 14.66 -2.02
N LEU A 193 12.79 15.54 -2.81
CA LEU A 193 14.09 15.27 -3.41
C LEU A 193 15.18 15.07 -2.35
N ASP A 194 15.09 15.75 -1.22
CA ASP A 194 16.05 15.62 -0.12
C ASP A 194 15.97 14.23 0.50
N THR A 195 14.76 13.75 0.85
CA THR A 195 14.57 12.38 1.37
C THR A 195 14.98 11.32 0.35
N TYR A 196 14.72 11.54 -0.95
CA TYR A 196 15.23 10.68 -2.02
C TYR A 196 16.75 10.57 -2.02
N ASN A 197 17.45 11.72 -1.98
CA ASN A 197 18.90 11.77 -1.95
C ASN A 197 19.48 11.11 -0.70
N GLU A 198 18.86 11.33 0.47
CA GLU A 198 19.26 10.67 1.73
C GLU A 198 19.16 9.15 1.64
N VAL A 199 18.05 8.63 1.12
CA VAL A 199 17.84 7.20 0.92
C VAL A 199 18.87 6.64 -0.06
N CYS A 200 19.12 7.34 -1.19
CA CYS A 200 20.14 6.94 -2.16
C CYS A 200 21.54 6.88 -1.53
N VAL A 201 21.92 7.86 -0.74
CA VAL A 201 23.24 7.87 -0.05
C VAL A 201 23.32 6.75 0.98
N ARG A 202 22.26 6.52 1.75
CA ARG A 202 22.23 5.52 2.84
C ARG A 202 22.28 4.09 2.32
N TYR A 203 21.56 3.80 1.22
CA TYR A 203 21.33 2.45 0.72
C TYR A 203 22.04 2.14 -0.62
N ASN A 204 22.71 3.12 -1.23
CA ASN A 204 23.45 2.91 -2.50
C ASN A 204 24.81 2.22 -2.29
N LYS A 205 24.94 1.42 -1.23
CA LYS A 205 26.05 0.47 -1.13
C LYS A 205 25.75 -0.67 -2.09
N LYS A 206 26.48 -0.74 -3.20
CA LYS A 206 26.46 -1.89 -4.10
C LYS A 206 26.53 -3.14 -3.22
N PRO A 207 25.63 -4.13 -3.41
CA PRO A 207 25.84 -5.43 -2.77
C PRO A 207 27.18 -5.96 -3.25
N HIS A 208 28.01 -6.38 -2.29
CA HIS A 208 29.27 -7.06 -2.55
C HIS A 208 29.02 -8.47 -3.08
#